data_d2758700f128fefd4be543ad20a1957f
#
_entry.id   d2758700f128fefd4be543ad20a1957f
#
_cell.length_a   1.000
_cell.length_b   1.000
_cell.length_c   1.000
_cell.angle_alpha   90.00
_cell.angle_beta   90.00
_cell.angle_gamma   90.00
#
_symmetry.space_group_name_H-M   'P 1'
#
loop_
_entity.id
_entity.type
_entity.pdbx_description
1 polymer ?
#
loop_
_entity_poly.entity_id
_entity_poly.type
_entity_poly.pdbx_seq_one_letter_code
_entity_poly.pdbx_strand_id
1 'polypeptide(L)'
;KTVRLSNALLNRRLKNLIYNELHSIDTSIEAIDMLKLIVNNSETMFTRGMNLGGIITMGEYLRTRGNKVDFVKLENWLNTLQLSAMAELQGNVLISVFGFEEDEIPFVSKSDPNAYRLTLRSISDLAKDTAHEWHFKQNAVGFVQNNSSVLRRNVRRSLRYVSYAPIETTSNFFSNFVRSLSEIEE
;
A
#
# COMPACT_ATOMS: atom_id res chain seq x y z
N LYS A 1 12.21 -0.06 10.34
CA LYS A 1 12.23 -0.14 8.86
C LYS A 1 11.88 1.23 8.30
N THR A 2 12.68 1.75 7.38
CA THR A 2 12.44 3.07 6.77
C THR A 2 11.28 2.94 5.78
N VAL A 3 10.21 3.70 5.98
CA VAL A 3 9.08 3.77 5.06
C VAL A 3 9.40 4.73 3.90
N ARG A 4 8.87 4.44 2.72
CA ARG A 4 9.14 5.20 1.51
C ARG A 4 7.89 5.24 0.61
N LEU A 5 7.71 6.35 -0.10
CA LEU A 5 6.75 6.50 -1.18
C LEU A 5 7.46 6.54 -2.53
N SER A 6 6.81 6.07 -3.58
CA SER A 6 7.36 6.02 -4.94
C SER A 6 7.44 7.40 -5.58
N ASN A 7 6.49 8.28 -5.29
CA ASN A 7 6.53 9.67 -5.73
C ASN A 7 7.58 10.46 -4.93
N ALA A 8 8.55 11.06 -5.61
CA ALA A 8 9.66 11.76 -4.97
C ALA A 8 9.21 12.97 -4.11
N LEU A 9 8.18 13.70 -4.57
CA LEU A 9 7.61 14.85 -3.83
C LEU A 9 6.89 14.39 -2.57
N LEU A 10 6.01 13.39 -2.67
CA LEU A 10 5.29 12.84 -1.53
C LEU A 10 6.26 12.17 -0.55
N ASN A 11 7.29 11.50 -1.04
CA ASN A 11 8.32 10.91 -0.20
C ASN A 11 9.14 11.97 0.56
N ARG A 12 9.45 13.10 -0.07
CA ARG A 12 10.08 14.25 0.62
C ARG A 12 9.16 14.84 1.68
N ARG A 13 7.86 14.99 1.37
CA ARG A 13 6.86 15.45 2.36
C ARG A 13 6.77 14.50 3.54
N LEU A 14 6.71 13.20 3.30
CA LEU A 14 6.69 12.16 4.34
C LEU A 14 7.90 12.27 5.27
N LYS A 15 9.11 12.39 4.73
CA LYS A 15 10.33 12.53 5.51
C LYS A 15 10.32 13.80 6.37
N ASN A 16 9.94 14.93 5.77
CA ASN A 16 9.87 16.21 6.48
C ASN A 16 8.81 16.17 7.60
N LEU A 17 7.67 15.56 7.34
CA LEU A 17 6.59 15.42 8.29
C LEU A 17 7.04 14.59 9.51
N ILE A 18 7.66 13.43 9.30
CA ILE A 18 8.19 12.59 10.37
C ILE A 18 9.29 13.33 11.14
N TYR A 19 10.19 14.01 10.43
CA TYR A 19 11.25 14.79 11.06
C TYR A 19 10.69 15.91 11.94
N ASN A 20 9.76 16.72 11.42
CA ASN A 20 9.16 17.83 12.14
C ASN A 20 8.38 17.33 13.38
N GLU A 21 7.63 16.24 13.24
CA GLU A 21 6.90 15.69 14.37
C GLU A 21 7.82 15.17 15.48
N LEU A 22 8.92 14.50 15.13
CA LEU A 22 9.90 14.00 16.10
C LEU A 22 10.62 15.13 16.85
N HIS A 23 10.62 16.35 16.32
CA HIS A 23 11.22 17.54 16.95
C HIS A 23 10.17 18.50 17.53
N SER A 24 8.91 18.11 17.51
CA SER A 24 7.80 18.87 18.08
C SER A 24 7.76 18.73 19.60
N ILE A 25 7.26 19.75 20.29
CA ILE A 25 7.04 19.72 21.75
C ILE A 25 5.93 18.72 22.10
N ASP A 26 4.95 18.57 21.22
CA ASP A 26 3.80 17.67 21.36
C ASP A 26 3.90 16.53 20.34
N THR A 27 4.93 15.71 20.49
CA THR A 27 5.20 14.59 19.59
C THR A 27 4.22 13.44 19.82
N SER A 28 3.54 13.00 18.78
CA SER A 28 2.71 11.80 18.79
C SER A 28 3.42 10.63 18.08
N ILE A 29 4.17 9.85 18.86
CA ILE A 29 4.91 8.67 18.35
C ILE A 29 3.94 7.64 17.79
N GLU A 30 2.82 7.42 18.46
CA GLU A 30 1.81 6.45 18.06
C GLU A 30 1.15 6.84 16.72
N ALA A 31 0.95 8.14 16.45
CA ALA A 31 0.46 8.59 15.15
C ALA A 31 1.51 8.40 14.04
N ILE A 32 2.80 8.64 14.33
CA ILE A 32 3.90 8.35 13.41
C ILE A 32 3.95 6.86 13.08
N ASP A 33 3.84 6.00 14.06
CA ASP A 33 3.91 4.55 13.85
C ASP A 33 2.70 4.04 13.07
N MET A 34 1.50 4.57 13.35
CA MET A 34 0.31 4.28 12.55
C MET A 34 0.48 4.74 11.10
N LEU A 35 0.98 5.96 10.86
CA LEU A 35 1.29 6.45 9.52
C LEU A 35 2.26 5.52 8.79
N LYS A 36 3.33 5.07 9.46
CA LYS A 36 4.30 4.13 8.86
C LYS A 36 3.67 2.80 8.47
N LEU A 37 2.75 2.26 9.28
CA LEU A 37 2.01 1.05 8.94
C LEU A 37 1.16 1.25 7.69
N ILE A 38 0.38 2.33 7.61
CA ILE A 38 -0.45 2.65 6.45
C ILE A 38 0.40 2.83 5.19
N VAL A 39 1.51 3.59 5.26
CA VAL A 39 2.41 3.81 4.12
C VAL A 39 3.05 2.50 3.65
N ASN A 40 3.56 1.67 4.56
CA ASN A 40 4.20 0.41 4.21
C ASN A 40 3.20 -0.60 3.60
N ASN A 41 1.97 -0.63 4.11
CA ASN A 41 0.91 -1.45 3.53
C ASN A 41 0.55 -0.96 2.12
N SER A 42 0.41 0.36 1.92
CA SER A 42 0.12 0.96 0.62
C SER A 42 1.19 0.62 -0.41
N GLU A 43 2.47 0.77 -0.08
CA GLU A 43 3.59 0.41 -0.96
C GLU A 43 3.55 -1.08 -1.33
N THR A 44 3.31 -1.95 -0.35
CA THR A 44 3.19 -3.38 -0.60
C THR A 44 1.99 -3.70 -1.50
N MET A 45 0.86 -3.03 -1.31
CA MET A 45 -0.35 -3.21 -2.14
C MET A 45 -0.09 -2.81 -3.60
N PHE A 46 0.65 -1.74 -3.86
CA PHE A 46 1.00 -1.32 -5.23
C PHE A 46 1.95 -2.30 -5.92
N THR A 47 2.87 -2.90 -5.18
CA THR A 47 3.94 -3.75 -5.73
C THR A 47 3.58 -5.24 -5.76
N ARG A 48 2.93 -5.73 -4.71
CA ARG A 48 2.67 -7.17 -4.51
C ARG A 48 1.19 -7.54 -4.46
N GLY A 49 0.30 -6.56 -4.34
CA GLY A 49 -1.14 -6.76 -4.13
C GLY A 49 -1.54 -6.68 -2.66
N MET A 50 -2.77 -7.08 -2.34
CA MET A 50 -3.36 -6.90 -1.01
C MET A 50 -2.49 -7.50 0.11
N ASN A 51 -2.05 -6.66 1.04
CA ASN A 51 -1.18 -7.03 2.15
C ASN A 51 -2.02 -7.33 3.41
N LEU A 52 -2.69 -8.48 3.44
CA LEU A 52 -3.54 -8.85 4.57
C LEU A 52 -2.77 -8.94 5.89
N GLY A 53 -1.53 -9.48 5.87
CA GLY A 53 -0.69 -9.55 7.07
C GLY A 53 -0.34 -8.17 7.63
N GLY A 54 -0.01 -7.21 6.77
CA GLY A 54 0.25 -5.84 7.20
C GLY A 54 -1.00 -5.12 7.66
N ILE A 55 -2.16 -5.38 7.04
CA ILE A 55 -3.44 -4.79 7.43
C ILE A 55 -3.87 -5.31 8.81
N ILE A 56 -3.78 -6.60 9.09
CA ILE A 56 -4.12 -7.13 10.42
C ILE A 56 -3.16 -6.61 11.50
N THR A 57 -1.86 -6.46 11.20
CA THR A 57 -0.90 -5.83 12.13
C THR A 57 -1.29 -4.39 12.45
N MET A 58 -1.80 -3.63 11.46
CA MET A 58 -2.36 -2.30 11.69
C MET A 58 -3.60 -2.35 12.60
N GLY A 59 -4.49 -3.34 12.41
CA GLY A 59 -5.65 -3.54 13.27
C GLY A 59 -5.27 -3.90 14.71
N GLU A 60 -4.29 -4.78 14.91
CA GLU A 60 -3.75 -5.10 16.24
C GLU A 60 -3.14 -3.87 16.91
N TYR A 61 -2.47 -3.02 16.15
CA TYR A 61 -1.94 -1.75 16.67
C TYR A 61 -3.06 -0.82 17.12
N LEU A 62 -4.15 -0.71 16.35
CA LEU A 62 -5.34 0.07 16.74
C LEU A 62 -5.94 -0.44 18.06
N ARG A 63 -6.12 -1.73 18.22
CA ARG A 63 -6.67 -2.33 19.46
C ARG A 63 -5.77 -2.14 20.67
N THR A 64 -4.46 -2.15 20.48
CA THR A 64 -3.50 -2.09 21.61
C THR A 64 -3.04 -0.69 21.94
N ARG A 65 -2.98 0.22 20.95
CA ARG A 65 -2.43 1.57 21.10
C ARG A 65 -3.28 2.67 20.49
N GLY A 66 -4.43 2.35 19.89
CA GLY A 66 -5.29 3.32 19.21
C GLY A 66 -5.73 4.49 20.10
N ASN A 67 -5.92 4.24 21.39
CA ASN A 67 -6.26 5.29 22.37
C ASN A 67 -5.17 6.36 22.57
N LYS A 68 -3.93 6.11 22.09
CA LYS A 68 -2.80 7.05 22.18
C LYS A 68 -2.49 7.71 20.83
N VAL A 69 -3.15 7.27 19.75
CA VAL A 69 -2.96 7.83 18.42
C VAL A 69 -3.69 9.16 18.33
N ASP A 70 -2.97 10.21 17.95
CA ASP A 70 -3.58 11.49 17.55
C ASP A 70 -4.14 11.35 16.12
N PHE A 71 -5.42 11.01 16.01
CA PHE A 71 -6.09 10.82 14.73
C PHE A 71 -6.26 12.11 13.95
N VAL A 72 -6.34 13.27 14.61
CA VAL A 72 -6.42 14.58 13.93
C VAL A 72 -5.12 14.86 13.18
N LYS A 73 -3.98 14.64 13.84
CA LYS A 73 -2.68 14.74 13.17
C LYS A 73 -2.55 13.72 12.05
N LEU A 74 -2.92 12.46 12.30
CA LEU A 74 -2.85 11.38 11.32
C LEU A 74 -3.65 11.70 10.05
N GLU A 75 -4.89 12.16 10.19
CA GLU A 75 -5.74 12.55 9.05
C GLU A 75 -5.12 13.70 8.24
N ASN A 76 -4.62 14.73 8.91
CA ASN A 76 -3.94 15.83 8.25
C ASN A 76 -2.70 15.37 7.46
N TRP A 77 -1.94 14.42 8.01
CA TRP A 77 -0.79 13.83 7.33
C TRP A 77 -1.18 12.98 6.14
N LEU A 78 -2.22 12.15 6.28
CA LEU A 78 -2.75 11.34 5.19
C LEU A 78 -3.27 12.22 4.04
N ASN A 79 -3.97 13.31 4.34
CA ASN A 79 -4.41 14.28 3.35
C ASN A 79 -3.23 14.95 2.63
N THR A 80 -2.21 15.38 3.38
CA THR A 80 -0.99 15.99 2.82
C THR A 80 -0.23 15.03 1.90
N LEU A 81 -0.24 13.74 2.22
CA LEU A 81 0.40 12.67 1.46
C LEU A 81 -0.52 12.06 0.38
N GLN A 82 -1.78 12.51 0.29
CA GLN A 82 -2.81 11.98 -0.62
C GLN A 82 -3.04 10.46 -0.47
N LEU A 83 -3.00 9.98 0.77
CA LEU A 83 -3.19 8.58 1.14
C LEU A 83 -4.46 8.32 1.93
N SER A 84 -5.35 9.32 2.11
CA SER A 84 -6.58 9.16 2.91
C SER A 84 -7.45 8.03 2.38
N ALA A 85 -7.71 7.97 1.07
CA ALA A 85 -8.51 6.90 0.48
C ALA A 85 -7.83 5.52 0.57
N MET A 86 -6.49 5.45 0.56
CA MET A 86 -5.77 4.20 0.80
C MET A 86 -5.85 3.76 2.27
N ALA A 87 -5.82 4.69 3.21
CA ALA A 87 -6.03 4.39 4.62
C ALA A 87 -7.46 3.89 4.87
N GLU A 88 -8.47 4.57 4.31
CA GLU A 88 -9.87 4.14 4.36
C GLU A 88 -10.07 2.73 3.76
N LEU A 89 -9.44 2.44 2.62
CA LEU A 89 -9.49 1.10 2.01
C LEU A 89 -8.93 0.04 2.97
N GLN A 90 -7.77 0.28 3.58
CA GLN A 90 -7.17 -0.64 4.54
C GLN A 90 -8.06 -0.84 5.77
N GLY A 91 -8.66 0.23 6.29
CA GLY A 91 -9.63 0.16 7.38
C GLY A 91 -10.89 -0.62 6.99
N ASN A 92 -11.43 -0.39 5.79
CA ASN A 92 -12.58 -1.14 5.28
C ASN A 92 -12.28 -2.65 5.10
N VAL A 93 -11.03 -3.01 4.80
CA VAL A 93 -10.61 -4.42 4.79
C VAL A 93 -10.62 -5.00 6.21
N LEU A 94 -10.18 -4.24 7.24
CA LEU A 94 -10.28 -4.68 8.63
C LEU A 94 -11.73 -4.96 9.02
N ILE A 95 -12.66 -4.08 8.65
CA ILE A 95 -14.08 -4.25 8.94
C ILE A 95 -14.66 -5.45 8.18
N SER A 96 -14.51 -5.48 6.86
CA SER A 96 -15.21 -6.43 5.99
C SER A 96 -14.62 -7.84 5.97
N VAL A 97 -13.33 -7.98 6.28
CA VAL A 97 -12.60 -9.27 6.22
C VAL A 97 -12.24 -9.80 7.61
N PHE A 98 -11.86 -8.90 8.53
CA PHE A 98 -11.38 -9.28 9.85
C PHE A 98 -12.38 -9.01 10.98
N GLY A 99 -13.57 -8.47 10.68
CA GLY A 99 -14.64 -8.27 11.65
C GLY A 99 -14.35 -7.21 12.72
N PHE A 100 -13.61 -6.16 12.34
CA PHE A 100 -13.46 -4.99 13.19
C PHE A 100 -14.75 -4.17 13.16
N GLU A 101 -15.08 -3.52 14.28
CA GLU A 101 -16.18 -2.58 14.34
C GLU A 101 -15.77 -1.22 13.75
N GLU A 102 -16.73 -0.45 13.22
CA GLU A 102 -16.44 0.85 12.59
C GLU A 102 -15.85 1.86 13.59
N ASP A 103 -16.23 1.80 14.85
CA ASP A 103 -15.73 2.66 15.93
C ASP A 103 -14.28 2.33 16.34
N GLU A 104 -13.78 1.14 16.02
CA GLU A 104 -12.37 0.78 16.24
C GLU A 104 -11.44 1.47 15.25
N ILE A 105 -11.96 2.06 14.15
CA ILE A 105 -11.15 2.60 13.05
C ILE A 105 -11.57 4.04 12.71
N PRO A 106 -11.17 5.05 13.51
CA PRO A 106 -11.67 6.42 13.41
C PRO A 106 -11.44 7.13 12.08
N PHE A 107 -10.47 6.71 11.27
CA PHE A 107 -10.17 7.29 9.96
C PHE A 107 -10.98 6.69 8.80
N VAL A 108 -11.90 5.77 9.08
CA VAL A 108 -12.86 5.26 8.09
C VAL A 108 -14.14 6.07 8.21
N SER A 109 -14.38 6.93 7.21
CA SER A 109 -15.57 7.78 7.18
C SER A 109 -16.76 7.13 6.47
N LYS A 110 -16.49 6.19 5.57
CA LYS A 110 -17.51 5.49 4.77
C LYS A 110 -17.14 4.02 4.58
N SER A 111 -18.17 3.17 4.70
CA SER A 111 -18.05 1.77 4.30
C SER A 111 -17.82 1.67 2.77
N ASP A 112 -16.74 0.99 2.36
CA ASP A 112 -16.47 0.71 0.95
C ASP A 112 -16.88 -0.73 0.60
N PRO A 113 -18.00 -0.92 -0.10
CA PRO A 113 -18.45 -2.26 -0.50
C PRO A 113 -17.48 -2.97 -1.45
N ASN A 114 -16.54 -2.23 -2.05
CA ASN A 114 -15.54 -2.80 -2.94
C ASN A 114 -14.34 -3.40 -2.17
N ALA A 115 -14.13 -3.06 -0.90
CA ALA A 115 -12.97 -3.52 -0.13
C ALA A 115 -12.88 -5.05 -0.09
N TYR A 116 -13.99 -5.73 0.20
CA TYR A 116 -14.07 -7.20 0.20
C TYR A 116 -13.81 -7.79 -1.20
N ARG A 117 -14.43 -7.21 -2.25
CA ARG A 117 -14.23 -7.66 -3.64
C ARG A 117 -12.79 -7.48 -4.11
N LEU A 118 -12.17 -6.35 -3.77
CA LEU A 118 -10.77 -6.07 -4.07
C LEU A 118 -9.86 -7.08 -3.40
N THR A 119 -10.14 -7.43 -2.14
CA THR A 119 -9.40 -8.45 -1.39
C THR A 119 -9.49 -9.81 -2.06
N LEU A 120 -10.70 -10.30 -2.35
CA LEU A 120 -10.90 -11.57 -3.04
C LEU A 120 -10.22 -11.62 -4.41
N ARG A 121 -10.36 -10.55 -5.20
CA ARG A 121 -9.71 -10.44 -6.52
C ARG A 121 -8.18 -10.46 -6.39
N SER A 122 -7.64 -9.76 -5.40
CA SER A 122 -6.19 -9.73 -5.18
C SER A 122 -5.63 -11.11 -4.80
N ILE A 123 -6.33 -11.86 -3.94
CA ILE A 123 -5.96 -13.22 -3.56
C ILE A 123 -6.05 -14.18 -4.78
N SER A 124 -7.12 -14.08 -5.57
CA SER A 124 -7.29 -14.91 -6.77
C SER A 124 -6.21 -14.63 -7.81
N ASP A 125 -5.84 -13.37 -8.03
CA ASP A 125 -4.79 -13.01 -8.98
C ASP A 125 -3.40 -13.43 -8.46
N LEU A 126 -3.14 -13.36 -7.16
CA LEU A 126 -1.91 -13.86 -6.57
C LEU A 126 -1.75 -15.37 -6.78
N ALA A 127 -2.82 -16.14 -6.57
CA ALA A 127 -2.82 -17.58 -6.81
C ALA A 127 -2.53 -17.93 -8.28
N LYS A 128 -3.12 -17.18 -9.23
CA LYS A 128 -2.85 -17.35 -10.67
C LYS A 128 -1.43 -16.94 -11.05
N ASP A 129 -0.94 -15.83 -10.53
CA ASP A 129 0.41 -15.34 -10.78
C ASP A 129 1.45 -16.35 -10.27
N THR A 130 1.23 -16.91 -9.09
CA THR A 130 2.10 -17.96 -8.51
C THR A 130 2.07 -19.24 -9.35
N ALA A 131 0.89 -19.68 -9.81
CA ALA A 131 0.79 -20.86 -10.67
C ALA A 131 1.52 -20.67 -12.01
N HIS A 132 1.51 -19.44 -12.57
CA HIS A 132 2.27 -19.13 -13.78
C HIS A 132 3.79 -19.07 -13.54
N GLU A 133 4.25 -18.67 -12.37
CA GLU A 133 5.67 -18.66 -12.00
C GLU A 133 6.26 -20.09 -11.90
N TRP A 134 5.44 -21.08 -11.54
CA TRP A 134 5.86 -22.51 -11.49
C TRP A 134 5.88 -23.20 -12.86
N HIS A 135 5.24 -22.61 -13.88
CA HIS A 135 5.33 -23.10 -15.26
C HIS A 135 6.46 -22.40 -16.03
N PHE A 136 7.70 -22.64 -15.63
CA PHE A 136 8.85 -22.24 -16.41
C PHE A 136 8.91 -23.04 -17.72
N LYS A 137 8.68 -22.39 -18.85
CA LYS A 137 9.03 -22.93 -20.15
C LYS A 137 10.54 -22.90 -20.28
N GLN A 138 11.17 -24.05 -20.10
CA GLN A 138 12.58 -24.25 -20.39
C GLN A 138 12.76 -24.23 -21.91
N ASN A 139 13.20 -23.12 -22.47
CA ASN A 139 13.63 -23.06 -23.85
C ASN A 139 15.12 -23.40 -23.94
N ALA A 140 15.55 -23.98 -25.06
CA ALA A 140 16.90 -24.53 -25.29
C ALA A 140 18.07 -23.50 -25.14
N VAL A 141 17.81 -22.25 -24.81
CA VAL A 141 18.79 -21.14 -24.74
C VAL A 141 18.82 -20.46 -23.36
N GLY A 142 18.25 -21.06 -22.31
CA GLY A 142 18.27 -20.50 -20.95
C GLY A 142 16.93 -19.87 -20.53
N PHE A 143 16.87 -19.41 -19.27
CA PHE A 143 15.68 -18.81 -18.68
C PHE A 143 15.40 -17.43 -19.25
N VAL A 144 14.47 -17.31 -20.19
CA VAL A 144 13.98 -16.00 -20.65
C VAL A 144 12.81 -15.59 -19.78
N GLN A 145 13.03 -14.65 -18.89
CA GLN A 145 11.96 -14.02 -18.13
C GLN A 145 11.09 -13.21 -19.10
N ASN A 146 9.80 -13.55 -19.19
CA ASN A 146 8.91 -12.92 -20.17
C ASN A 146 8.48 -11.54 -19.66
N ASN A 147 9.28 -10.50 -19.93
CA ASN A 147 9.09 -9.12 -19.47
C ASN A 147 7.70 -8.56 -19.78
N SER A 148 7.06 -9.03 -20.85
CA SER A 148 5.70 -8.60 -21.21
C SER A 148 4.64 -9.07 -20.23
N SER A 149 4.79 -10.24 -19.63
CA SER A 149 3.85 -10.76 -18.61
C SER A 149 4.00 -10.01 -17.29
N VAL A 150 5.22 -9.69 -16.90
CA VAL A 150 5.53 -8.88 -15.71
C VAL A 150 4.97 -7.46 -15.87
N LEU A 151 5.16 -6.85 -17.04
CA LEU A 151 4.62 -5.52 -17.32
C LEU A 151 3.09 -5.50 -17.25
N ARG A 152 2.39 -6.45 -17.89
CA ARG A 152 0.94 -6.57 -17.83
C ARG A 152 0.43 -6.76 -16.40
N ARG A 153 1.12 -7.53 -15.57
CA ARG A 153 0.80 -7.74 -14.16
C ARG A 153 0.92 -6.42 -13.37
N ASN A 154 2.00 -5.67 -13.56
CA ASN A 154 2.22 -4.39 -12.90
C ASN A 154 1.19 -3.34 -13.33
N VAL A 155 0.86 -3.26 -14.63
CA VAL A 155 -0.21 -2.38 -15.14
C VAL A 155 -1.55 -2.72 -14.49
N ARG A 156 -1.94 -4.00 -14.45
CA ARG A 156 -3.20 -4.44 -13.85
C ARG A 156 -3.29 -4.10 -12.36
N ARG A 157 -2.18 -4.26 -11.61
CA ARG A 157 -2.11 -3.89 -10.19
C ARG A 157 -2.25 -2.39 -10.00
N SER A 158 -1.51 -1.60 -10.77
CA SER A 158 -1.57 -0.13 -10.71
C SER A 158 -2.97 0.38 -11.01
N LEU A 159 -3.64 -0.13 -12.05
CA LEU A 159 -5.01 0.27 -12.39
C LEU A 159 -6.03 -0.07 -11.29
N ARG A 160 -5.78 -1.09 -10.48
CA ARG A 160 -6.67 -1.48 -9.38
C ARG A 160 -6.75 -0.45 -8.27
N TYR A 161 -5.64 0.21 -7.97
CA TYR A 161 -5.54 1.15 -6.85
C TYR A 161 -5.48 2.62 -7.28
N VAL A 162 -5.59 2.90 -8.60
CA VAL A 162 -5.49 4.27 -9.12
C VAL A 162 -6.55 5.21 -8.52
N SER A 163 -7.74 4.71 -8.23
CA SER A 163 -8.82 5.50 -7.61
C SER A 163 -8.54 5.85 -6.14
N TYR A 164 -7.71 5.07 -5.46
CA TYR A 164 -7.39 5.27 -4.03
C TYR A 164 -6.12 6.11 -3.83
N ALA A 165 -5.15 6.03 -4.73
CA ALA A 165 -3.92 6.80 -4.66
C ALA A 165 -3.36 7.09 -6.07
N PRO A 166 -3.97 8.01 -6.83
CA PRO A 166 -3.65 8.22 -8.25
C PRO A 166 -2.18 8.64 -8.47
N ILE A 167 -1.66 9.55 -7.65
CA ILE A 167 -0.28 10.06 -7.81
C ILE A 167 0.73 8.97 -7.48
N GLU A 168 0.55 8.28 -6.38
CA GLU A 168 1.49 7.24 -5.95
C GLU A 168 1.45 6.03 -6.88
N THR A 169 0.25 5.63 -7.32
CA THR A 169 0.07 4.52 -8.25
C THR A 169 0.71 4.80 -9.61
N THR A 170 0.52 6.00 -10.15
CA THR A 170 1.16 6.39 -11.43
C THR A 170 2.67 6.50 -11.28
N SER A 171 3.18 7.07 -10.18
CA SER A 171 4.62 7.16 -9.92
C SER A 171 5.27 5.77 -9.77
N ASN A 172 4.60 4.85 -9.08
CA ASN A 172 5.06 3.46 -8.96
C ASN A 172 5.09 2.77 -10.33
N PHE A 173 4.05 2.96 -11.15
CA PHE A 173 4.00 2.42 -12.51
C PHE A 173 5.17 2.94 -13.36
N PHE A 174 5.41 4.26 -13.41
CA PHE A 174 6.50 4.83 -14.19
C PHE A 174 7.88 4.36 -13.70
N SER A 175 8.11 4.29 -12.40
CA SER A 175 9.37 3.79 -11.83
C SER A 175 9.64 2.34 -12.24
N ASN A 176 8.63 1.48 -12.21
CA ASN A 176 8.75 0.09 -12.64
C ASN A 176 8.90 -0.04 -14.16
N PHE A 177 8.24 0.83 -14.94
CA PHE A 177 8.34 0.85 -16.39
C PHE A 177 9.76 1.25 -16.85
N VAL A 178 10.31 2.33 -16.29
CA VAL A 178 11.68 2.76 -16.59
C VAL A 178 12.70 1.69 -16.23
N ARG A 179 12.53 1.04 -15.06
CA ARG A 179 13.39 -0.07 -14.66
C ARG A 179 13.31 -1.25 -15.62
N SER A 180 12.12 -1.60 -16.09
CA SER A 180 11.95 -2.68 -17.08
C SER A 180 12.58 -2.36 -18.43
N LEU A 181 12.64 -1.09 -18.83
CA LEU A 181 13.31 -0.67 -20.05
C LEU A 181 14.85 -0.76 -19.90
N SER A 182 15.39 -0.33 -18.75
CA SER A 182 16.84 -0.40 -18.51
C SER A 182 17.37 -1.84 -18.43
N GLU A 183 16.54 -2.79 -18.02
CA GLU A 183 16.88 -4.24 -17.98
C GLU A 183 16.80 -4.91 -19.38
N ILE A 184 16.29 -4.23 -20.41
CA ILE A 184 16.23 -4.72 -21.79
C ILE A 184 17.47 -4.30 -22.59
N GLU A 185 18.18 -3.24 -22.17
CA GLU A 185 19.36 -2.71 -22.86
C GLU A 185 20.69 -3.40 -22.44
N GLU A 186 20.67 -4.31 -21.47
CA GLU A 186 21.80 -5.19 -21.11
C GLU A 186 21.62 -6.61 -21.69
#